data_139ec46879bc3f7147cd55d2d54bde58
#
_entry.id   139ec46879bc3f7147cd55d2d54bde58
#
_cell.length_a   1.000
_cell.length_b   1.000
_cell.length_c   1.000
_cell.angle_alpha   90.00
_cell.angle_beta   90.00
_cell.angle_gamma   90.00
#
_symmetry.space_group_name_H-M   'P 1'
#
loop_
_entity.id
_entity.type
_entity.pdbx_description
1 polymer ?
#
loop_
_entity_poly.entity_id
_entity_poly.type
_entity_poly.pdbx_seq_one_letter_code
_entity_poly.pdbx_strand_id
1 'polypeptide(L)' 'METNDTKQLIKYALKLLSQRDHFKSEIISKLKAKKATGIQVEEVIEYLNKFKYINDIK' A
#
# COMPACT_ATOMS: atom_id res chain seq x y z
N MET A 1 -7.06 -18.05 -4.84
CA MET A 1 -6.48 -17.98 -4.51
C MET A 1 -6.20 -17.01 -3.87
N GLU A 2 -5.83 -16.65 -3.31
CA GLU A 2 -5.51 -15.87 -2.80
C GLU A 2 -4.80 -15.37 -2.69
N THR A 3 -4.77 -14.51 -2.56
CA THR A 3 -3.79 -14.37 -2.49
C THR A 3 -3.31 -13.16 -2.11
N ASN A 4 -2.41 -12.96 -1.31
CA ASN A 4 -1.78 -11.76 -0.88
C ASN A 4 -0.59 -11.47 -1.72
N ASP A 5 -0.80 -11.54 -3.00
CA ASP A 5 0.24 -11.13 -3.91
C ASP A 5 0.52 -9.67 -3.74
N THR A 6 1.73 -9.28 -3.95
CA THR A 6 2.09 -7.86 -3.89
C THR A 6 1.25 -7.05 -4.86
N LYS A 7 0.98 -7.58 -6.04
CA LYS A 7 0.15 -6.87 -7.01
C LYS A 7 -1.23 -6.59 -6.45
N GLN A 8 -1.82 -7.56 -5.79
CA GLN A 8 -3.13 -7.37 -5.19
C GLN A 8 -3.07 -6.28 -4.12
N LEU A 9 -2.00 -6.30 -3.35
CA LEU A 9 -1.86 -5.30 -2.31
C LEU A 9 -1.70 -3.91 -2.90
N ILE A 10 -0.96 -3.81 -4.00
CA ILE A 10 -0.81 -2.53 -4.66
C ILE A 10 -2.16 -2.02 -5.15
N LYS A 11 -2.95 -2.89 -5.76
CA LYS A 11 -4.28 -2.51 -6.21
C LYS A 11 -5.14 -2.04 -5.06
N TYR A 12 -5.06 -2.74 -3.95
CA TYR A 12 -5.81 -2.37 -2.78
C TYR A 12 -5.39 -0.98 -2.29
N ALA A 13 -4.09 -0.74 -2.24
CA ALA A 13 -3.60 0.55 -1.79
C ALA A 13 -4.03 1.67 -2.73
N LEU A 14 -3.97 1.41 -4.03
CA LEU A 14 -4.40 2.41 -4.99
C LEU A 14 -5.88 2.73 -4.83
N LYS A 15 -6.67 1.71 -4.53
CA LYS A 15 -8.08 1.93 -4.30
C LYS A 15 -8.30 2.82 -3.09
N LEU A 16 -7.54 2.57 -2.02
CA LEU A 16 -7.66 3.40 -0.84
C LEU A 16 -7.32 4.85 -1.15
N LEU A 17 -6.26 5.05 -1.90
CA LEU A 17 -5.84 6.39 -2.24
C LEU A 17 -6.84 7.09 -3.13
N SER A 18 -7.55 6.35 -3.97
CA SER A 18 -8.53 6.97 -4.83
C SER A 18 -9.78 7.39 -4.07
N GLN A 19 -10.01 6.83 -2.92
CA GLN A 19 -11.17 7.20 -2.12
C GLN A 19 -10.91 8.48 -1.35
N ARG A 20 -9.72 8.65 -0.85
CA ARG A 20 -9.32 9.86 -0.17
C ARG A 20 -7.84 9.76 0.12
N ASP A 21 -7.27 10.87 0.53
CA ASP A 21 -5.86 10.88 0.87
C ASP A 21 -5.60 10.02 2.09
N HIS A 22 -4.55 9.26 2.03
CA HIS A 22 -4.12 8.45 3.16
C HIS A 22 -2.66 8.75 3.43
N PHE A 23 -2.30 8.73 4.70
CA PHE A 23 -0.90 8.80 5.05
C PHE A 23 -0.27 7.44 4.85
N LYS A 24 1.04 7.46 4.70
CA LYS A 24 1.79 6.24 4.54
C LYS A 24 1.49 5.26 5.68
N SER A 25 1.44 5.76 6.90
CA SER A 25 1.20 4.87 8.03
C SER A 25 -0.18 4.23 7.97
N GLU A 26 -1.15 4.95 7.43
CA GLU A 26 -2.47 4.36 7.27
C GLU A 26 -2.44 3.23 6.26
N ILE A 27 -1.75 3.44 5.16
CA ILE A 27 -1.61 2.40 4.14
C ILE A 27 -0.94 1.18 4.73
N ILE A 28 0.12 1.40 5.50
CA ILE A 28 0.82 0.29 6.13
C ILE A 28 -0.11 -0.48 7.06
N SER A 29 -0.88 0.23 7.87
CA SER A 29 -1.82 -0.42 8.76
C SER A 29 -2.83 -1.27 7.99
N LYS A 30 -3.36 -0.71 6.92
CA LYS A 30 -4.34 -1.42 6.11
C LYS A 30 -3.74 -2.66 5.48
N LEU A 31 -2.50 -2.55 5.00
CA LEU A 31 -1.85 -3.69 4.40
C LEU A 31 -1.59 -4.78 5.43
N LYS A 32 -1.22 -4.40 6.63
CA LYS A 32 -1.01 -5.40 7.68
C LYS A 32 -2.32 -6.08 8.03
N ALA A 33 -3.41 -5.37 7.97
CA ALA A 33 -4.71 -5.97 8.22
C ALA A 33 -5.04 -7.01 7.15
N LYS A 34 -4.41 -6.89 5.99
CA LYS A 34 -4.57 -7.88 4.92
C LYS A 34 -3.54 -9.00 5.04
N LYS A 35 -2.83 -9.05 6.14
CA LYS A 35 -1.82 -10.08 6.38
C LYS A 35 -0.62 -9.97 5.46
N ALA A 36 -0.32 -8.78 5.00
CA ALA A 36 0.87 -8.57 4.21
C ALA A 36 2.09 -8.74 5.07
N THR A 37 3.13 -9.32 4.49
CA THR A 37 4.40 -9.42 5.20
C THR A 37 5.10 -8.08 5.22
N GLY A 38 6.12 -7.97 6.06
CA GLY A 38 6.89 -6.74 6.09
C GLY A 38 7.49 -6.41 4.74
N ILE A 39 7.98 -7.44 4.04
CA ILE A 39 8.57 -7.24 2.73
C ILE A 39 7.53 -6.74 1.75
N GLN A 40 6.35 -7.33 1.78
CA GLN A 40 5.28 -6.92 0.88
C GLN A 40 4.86 -5.49 1.17
N VAL A 41 4.76 -5.14 2.44
CA VAL A 41 4.40 -3.77 2.78
C VAL A 41 5.42 -2.80 2.22
N GLU A 42 6.69 -3.12 2.38
CA GLU A 42 7.74 -2.26 1.86
C GLU A 42 7.67 -2.13 0.35
N GLU A 43 7.40 -3.25 -0.33
CA GLU A 43 7.32 -3.21 -1.78
C GLU A 43 6.17 -2.34 -2.25
N VAL A 44 5.03 -2.45 -1.58
CA VAL A 44 3.89 -1.63 -1.95
C VAL A 44 4.20 -0.15 -1.72
N ILE A 45 4.76 0.16 -0.57
CA ILE A 45 5.06 1.54 -0.25
C ILE A 45 6.07 2.11 -1.24
N GLU A 46 7.08 1.32 -1.58
CA GLU A 46 8.06 1.74 -2.56
C GLU A 46 7.42 2.02 -3.91
N TYR A 47 6.53 1.14 -4.31
CA TYR A 47 5.83 1.34 -5.57
C TYR A 47 5.05 2.65 -5.56
N LEU A 48 4.30 2.88 -4.51
CA LEU A 48 3.49 4.08 -4.43
C LEU A 48 4.35 5.33 -4.39
N ASN A 49 5.45 5.25 -3.67
CA ASN A 49 6.35 6.39 -3.57
C ASN A 49 7.03 6.67 -4.90
N LYS A 50 7.41 5.61 -5.59
CA LYS A 50 8.08 5.75 -6.87
C LYS A 50 7.19 6.45 -7.90
N PHE A 51 5.91 6.15 -7.87
CA PHE A 51 4.98 6.75 -8.82
C PHE A 51 4.24 7.93 -8.21
N LYS A 52 4.67 8.36 -7.03
CA LYS A 52 4.14 9.56 -6.37
C LYS A 52 2.65 9.48 -6.09
N TYR A 53 2.18 8.28 -5.83
CA TYR A 53 0.82 8.12 -5.37
C TYR A 53 0.67 8.54 -3.91
N ILE A 54 1.73 8.44 -3.12
CA ILE A 54 1.71 8.90 -1.76
C ILE A 54 2.48 10.20 -1.69
N ASN A 55 1.83 11.16 -1.12
CA ASN A 55 2.48 12.42 -0.97
C ASN A 55 3.20 12.46 0.33
N ASP A 56 4.27 11.76 0.42
CA ASP A 56 4.88 11.54 1.64
C ASP A 56 5.85 12.47 1.91
N ILE A 57 5.98 13.18 2.45
CA ILE A 57 6.84 13.96 2.64
C ILE A 57 7.60 13.80 3.54
N LYS A 58 7.96 13.56 3.76
CA LYS A 58 8.80 13.48 4.53
C LYS A 58 8.75 13.47 5.24
#